data_579bd0bbff52fe7033ce9f4a8f64f36c
#
_entry.id   579bd0bbff52fe7033ce9f4a8f64f36c
#
_cell.length_a   1.000
_cell.length_b   1.000
_cell.length_c   1.000
_cell.angle_alpha   90.00
_cell.angle_beta   90.00
_cell.angle_gamma   90.00
#
_symmetry.space_group_name_H-M   'P 1'
#
loop_
_entity.id
_entity.type
_entity.pdbx_description
1 polymer ?
#
loop_
_entity_poly.entity_id
_entity_poly.type
_entity_poly.pdbx_seq_one_letter_code
_entity_poly.pdbx_strand_id
1 'polypeptide(L)'
;MNYELIQVENQGHVCVITINRPKVLNALSPATSFEMAAAFDAFEADEDLWVAIVTGSGNKAFSVGGDISVMANAKETDDYILPDSGYGGLTSRTGCYKPIIAAV
;
A
#
# COMPACT_ATOMS: atom_id res chain seq x y z
N MET A 1 -14.08 4.41 -3.95
CA MET A 1 -12.86 5.13 -4.35
C MET A 1 -12.10 4.29 -5.36
N ASN A 2 -11.66 4.91 -6.44
CA ASN A 2 -10.97 4.19 -7.53
C ASN A 2 -9.46 4.31 -7.35
N TYR A 3 -8.80 3.17 -7.27
CA TYR A 3 -7.34 3.09 -7.22
C TYR A 3 -6.79 2.64 -8.57
N GLU A 4 -5.62 3.13 -8.94
CA GLU A 4 -4.95 2.77 -10.19
C GLU A 4 -3.81 1.77 -9.97
N LEU A 5 -3.13 1.88 -8.83
CA LEU A 5 -1.90 1.14 -8.54
C LEU A 5 -2.09 0.01 -7.54
N ILE A 6 -3.26 -0.04 -6.92
CA ILE A 6 -3.64 -1.10 -6.00
C ILE A 6 -5.07 -1.57 -6.32
N GLN A 7 -5.43 -2.72 -5.78
CA GLN A 7 -6.81 -3.22 -5.79
C GLN A 7 -7.25 -3.43 -4.36
N VAL A 8 -8.48 -3.05 -4.05
CA VAL A 8 -9.05 -3.25 -2.72
C VAL A 8 -10.34 -4.05 -2.87
N GLU A 9 -10.42 -5.16 -2.14
CA GLU A 9 -11.59 -6.02 -2.13
C GLU A 9 -11.94 -6.36 -0.68
N ASN A 10 -13.20 -6.12 -0.32
CA ASN A 10 -13.71 -6.47 1.01
C ASN A 10 -14.52 -7.75 0.91
N GLN A 11 -14.16 -8.74 1.71
CA GLN A 11 -14.84 -10.04 1.81
C GLN A 11 -15.27 -10.23 3.25
N GLY A 12 -16.56 -10.04 3.55
CA GLY A 12 -17.05 -10.05 4.92
C GLY A 12 -16.33 -8.98 5.76
N HIS A 13 -15.61 -9.40 6.80
CA HIS A 13 -14.87 -8.51 7.69
C HIS A 13 -13.39 -8.38 7.31
N VAL A 14 -13.00 -8.91 6.15
CA VAL A 14 -11.61 -8.92 5.67
C VAL A 14 -11.45 -7.92 4.53
N CYS A 15 -10.48 -7.02 4.66
CA CYS A 15 -10.09 -6.10 3.59
C CYS A 15 -8.81 -6.63 2.93
N VAL A 16 -8.87 -6.93 1.64
CA VAL A 16 -7.69 -7.38 0.88
C VAL A 16 -7.18 -6.24 0.03
N ILE A 17 -5.95 -5.83 0.29
CA ILE A 17 -5.26 -4.78 -0.45
C ILE A 17 -4.16 -5.44 -1.27
N THR A 18 -4.27 -5.36 -2.59
CA THR A 18 -3.32 -5.97 -3.52
C THR A 18 -2.52 -4.89 -4.22
N ILE A 19 -1.19 -4.92 -4.08
CA ILE A 19 -0.30 -4.05 -4.84
C ILE A 19 -0.32 -4.55 -6.28
N ASN A 20 -0.72 -3.71 -7.23
CA ASN A 20 -0.94 -4.13 -8.61
C ASN A 20 0.00 -3.41 -9.58
N ARG A 21 1.28 -3.69 -9.44
CA ARG A 21 2.34 -3.19 -10.32
C ARG A 21 3.30 -4.34 -10.70
N PRO A 22 2.77 -5.47 -11.26
CA PRO A 22 3.62 -6.66 -11.48
C PRO A 22 4.77 -6.43 -12.45
N LYS A 23 4.65 -5.49 -13.38
CA LYS A 23 5.71 -5.16 -14.35
C LYS A 23 6.95 -4.58 -13.70
N VAL A 24 6.83 -4.00 -12.52
CA VAL A 24 7.95 -3.46 -11.74
C VAL A 24 8.07 -4.17 -10.39
N LEU A 25 7.65 -5.43 -10.34
CA LEU A 25 7.75 -6.31 -9.17
C LEU A 25 7.06 -5.71 -7.93
N ASN A 26 5.94 -5.03 -8.14
CA ASN A 26 5.15 -4.37 -7.11
C ASN A 26 5.93 -3.36 -6.28
N ALA A 27 6.86 -2.63 -6.93
CA ALA A 27 7.59 -1.55 -6.30
C ALA A 27 6.64 -0.46 -5.81
N LEU A 28 7.00 0.13 -4.68
CA LEU A 28 6.19 1.17 -4.02
C LEU A 28 6.68 2.56 -4.43
N SER A 29 6.06 3.11 -5.46
CA SER A 29 6.23 4.53 -5.79
C SER A 29 5.52 5.40 -4.73
N PRO A 30 5.84 6.70 -4.63
CA PRO A 30 5.07 7.59 -3.75
C PRO A 30 3.57 7.53 -4.02
N ALA A 31 3.16 7.55 -5.29
CA ALA A 31 1.73 7.46 -5.66
C ALA A 31 1.09 6.17 -5.15
N THR A 32 1.79 5.03 -5.24
CA THR A 32 1.32 3.74 -4.70
C THR A 32 1.13 3.83 -3.19
N SER A 33 2.10 4.43 -2.48
CA SER A 33 2.02 4.59 -1.03
C SER A 33 0.87 5.50 -0.61
N PHE A 34 0.58 6.55 -1.36
CA PHE A 34 -0.59 7.40 -1.09
C PHE A 34 -1.90 6.65 -1.29
N GLU A 35 -2.02 5.82 -2.32
CA GLU A 35 -3.21 4.99 -2.51
C GLU A 35 -3.37 3.99 -1.38
N MET A 36 -2.29 3.33 -0.97
CA MET A 36 -2.31 2.39 0.15
C MET A 36 -2.66 3.08 1.46
N ALA A 37 -2.13 4.28 1.70
CA ALA A 37 -2.47 5.07 2.89
C ALA A 37 -3.97 5.36 2.93
N ALA A 38 -4.56 5.77 1.83
CA ALA A 38 -6.00 6.01 1.74
C ALA A 38 -6.81 4.73 1.99
N ALA A 39 -6.35 3.60 1.44
CA ALA A 39 -7.01 2.30 1.65
C ALA A 39 -6.96 1.87 3.13
N PHE A 40 -5.81 2.04 3.80
CA PHE A 40 -5.70 1.72 5.23
C PHE A 40 -6.50 2.68 6.10
N ASP A 41 -6.57 3.98 5.75
CA ASP A 41 -7.41 4.93 6.46
C ASP A 41 -8.89 4.52 6.39
N ALA A 42 -9.36 4.10 5.22
CA ALA A 42 -10.72 3.62 5.05
C ALA A 42 -10.96 2.32 5.83
N PHE A 43 -9.99 1.41 5.83
CA PHE A 43 -10.05 0.16 6.60
C PHE A 43 -10.17 0.44 8.11
N GLU A 44 -9.35 1.33 8.64
CA GLU A 44 -9.41 1.69 10.06
C GLU A 44 -10.74 2.31 10.46
N ALA A 45 -11.31 3.14 9.58
CA ALA A 45 -12.56 3.84 9.85
C ALA A 45 -13.81 2.97 9.72
N ASP A 46 -13.72 1.83 9.05
CA ASP A 46 -14.86 0.95 8.77
C ASP A 46 -15.02 -0.09 9.89
N GLU A 47 -16.07 0.07 10.70
CA GLU A 47 -16.34 -0.82 11.82
C GLU A 47 -16.63 -2.27 11.40
N ASP A 48 -17.06 -2.48 10.16
CA ASP A 48 -17.36 -3.82 9.63
C ASP A 48 -16.10 -4.55 9.15
N LEU A 49 -14.97 -3.86 9.05
CA LEU A 49 -13.69 -4.46 8.67
C LEU A 49 -12.84 -4.68 9.91
N TRP A 50 -12.40 -5.92 10.11
CA TRP A 50 -11.70 -6.35 11.33
C TRP A 50 -10.23 -6.68 11.10
N VAL A 51 -9.89 -7.09 9.88
CA VAL A 51 -8.52 -7.47 9.52
C VAL A 51 -8.23 -7.07 8.07
N ALA A 52 -7.01 -6.63 7.81
CA ALA A 52 -6.55 -6.38 6.45
C ALA A 52 -5.49 -7.40 6.06
N ILE A 53 -5.51 -7.79 4.79
CA ILE A 53 -4.47 -8.62 4.17
C ILE A 53 -3.84 -7.77 3.07
N VAL A 54 -2.52 -7.67 3.08
CA VAL A 54 -1.74 -7.00 2.03
C VAL A 54 -1.02 -8.06 1.23
N THR A 55 -1.16 -8.03 -0.08
CA THR A 55 -0.48 -8.97 -0.97
C THR A 55 -0.05 -8.26 -2.25
N GLY A 56 0.70 -8.94 -3.09
CA GLY A 56 1.13 -8.44 -4.39
C GLY A 56 0.52 -9.24 -5.53
N SER A 57 0.19 -8.57 -6.62
CA SER A 57 -0.31 -9.24 -7.81
C SER A 57 0.81 -9.98 -8.55
N GLY A 58 0.42 -10.96 -9.37
CA GLY A 58 1.37 -11.78 -10.13
C GLY A 58 1.99 -12.87 -9.26
N ASN A 59 3.03 -13.51 -9.80
CA ASN A 59 3.66 -14.66 -9.15
C ASN A 59 5.19 -14.51 -8.96
N LYS A 60 5.72 -13.29 -9.12
CA LYS A 60 7.17 -13.04 -9.04
C LYS A 60 7.60 -12.38 -7.73
N ALA A 61 6.79 -11.47 -7.20
CA ALA A 61 7.15 -10.76 -6.00
C ALA A 61 5.91 -10.26 -5.25
N PHE A 62 5.98 -10.28 -3.94
CA PHE A 62 5.07 -9.53 -3.09
C PHE A 62 5.27 -8.02 -3.34
N SER A 63 6.46 -7.51 -3.06
CA SER A 63 6.94 -6.18 -3.38
C SER A 63 8.45 -6.15 -3.22
N VAL A 64 9.14 -5.37 -4.05
CA VAL A 64 10.58 -5.16 -3.92
C VAL A 64 10.92 -3.89 -3.13
N GLY A 65 9.91 -3.26 -2.51
CA GLY A 65 10.10 -2.06 -1.70
C GLY A 65 9.99 -0.78 -2.52
N GLY A 66 10.67 0.28 -2.09
CA GLY A 66 10.59 1.59 -2.74
C GLY A 66 10.99 1.56 -4.21
N ASP A 67 10.34 2.40 -5.02
CA ASP A 67 10.58 2.44 -6.46
C ASP A 67 11.89 3.19 -6.75
N ILE A 68 12.93 2.42 -7.08
CA ILE A 68 14.27 2.95 -7.34
C ILE A 68 14.29 3.88 -8.54
N SER A 69 13.46 3.61 -9.57
CA SER A 69 13.44 4.45 -10.77
C SER A 69 12.90 5.85 -10.46
N VAL A 70 11.91 5.95 -9.59
CA VAL A 70 11.38 7.25 -9.14
C VAL A 70 12.41 7.97 -8.28
N MET A 71 13.08 7.26 -7.36
CA MET A 71 14.15 7.81 -6.53
C MET A 71 15.30 8.36 -7.38
N ALA A 72 15.72 7.61 -8.40
CA ALA A 72 16.83 7.99 -9.29
C ALA A 72 16.49 9.21 -10.13
N ASN A 73 15.22 9.44 -10.45
CA ASN A 73 14.76 10.58 -11.24
C ASN A 73 14.36 11.79 -10.39
N ALA A 74 14.34 11.65 -9.07
CA ALA A 74 14.05 12.77 -8.18
C ALA A 74 15.22 13.75 -8.20
N LYS A 75 14.94 15.02 -8.49
CA LYS A 75 15.97 16.07 -8.59
C LYS A 75 16.43 16.55 -7.22
N GLU A 76 15.52 16.49 -6.25
CA GLU A 76 15.74 16.89 -4.88
C GLU A 76 15.01 15.91 -3.96
N THR A 77 15.37 15.91 -2.68
CA THR A 77 14.72 15.06 -1.68
C THR A 77 13.21 15.29 -1.62
N ASP A 78 12.79 16.54 -1.87
CA ASP A 78 11.40 16.95 -1.83
C ASP A 78 10.56 16.35 -2.97
N ASP A 79 11.20 15.89 -4.06
CA ASP A 79 10.50 15.25 -5.18
C ASP A 79 10.04 13.82 -4.84
N TYR A 80 10.57 13.25 -3.75
CA TYR A 80 10.20 11.91 -3.30
C TYR A 80 9.44 12.01 -1.98
N ILE A 81 8.16 12.40 -2.11
CA ILE A 81 7.28 12.63 -0.96
C ILE A 81 6.46 11.38 -0.68
N LEU A 82 6.43 10.97 0.58
CA LEU A 82 5.60 9.86 1.06
C LEU A 82 4.44 10.39 1.91
N PRO A 83 3.35 9.61 2.05
CA PRO A 83 2.32 9.95 3.03
C PRO A 83 2.89 9.94 4.45
N ASP A 84 2.21 10.60 5.38
CA ASP A 84 2.61 10.63 6.79
C ASP A 84 2.74 9.24 7.39
N SER A 85 1.93 8.28 6.91
CA SER A 85 2.00 6.88 7.34
C SER A 85 3.14 6.08 6.71
N GLY A 86 3.96 6.69 5.84
CA GLY A 86 5.18 6.10 5.29
C GLY A 86 4.98 5.21 4.08
N TYR A 87 5.98 4.39 3.77
CA TYR A 87 5.91 3.44 2.66
C TYR A 87 4.73 2.50 2.82
N GLY A 88 3.98 2.32 1.73
CA GLY A 88 2.80 1.47 1.74
C GLY A 88 1.71 1.93 2.70
N GLY A 89 1.81 3.15 3.22
CA GLY A 89 0.88 3.65 4.22
C GLY A 89 1.02 2.95 5.58
N LEU A 90 2.12 2.27 5.84
CA LEU A 90 2.29 1.39 7.01
C LEU A 90 3.50 1.72 7.87
N THR A 91 4.65 2.03 7.27
CA THR A 91 5.92 2.05 8.03
C THR A 91 5.99 3.10 9.12
N SER A 92 5.18 4.14 9.02
CA SER A 92 5.07 5.19 10.05
C SER A 92 3.65 5.34 10.61
N ARG A 93 2.79 4.34 10.34
CA ARG A 93 1.40 4.39 10.80
C ARG A 93 1.32 4.14 12.30
N THR A 94 0.52 4.97 12.98
CA THR A 94 0.25 4.85 14.41
C THR A 94 -1.27 4.81 14.64
N GLY A 95 -1.68 4.28 15.78
CA GLY A 95 -3.09 4.28 16.17
C GLY A 95 -3.95 3.21 15.50
N CYS A 96 -3.34 2.31 14.70
CA CYS A 96 -4.07 1.18 14.13
C CYS A 96 -3.94 -0.03 15.05
N TYR A 97 -5.06 -0.45 15.61
CA TYR A 97 -5.12 -1.60 16.51
C TYR A 97 -5.75 -2.83 15.88
N LYS A 98 -6.16 -2.73 14.62
CA LYS A 98 -6.67 -3.87 13.86
C LYS A 98 -5.50 -4.66 13.26
N PRO A 99 -5.57 -5.99 13.22
CA PRO A 99 -4.52 -6.81 12.60
C PRO A 99 -4.35 -6.50 11.11
N ILE A 100 -3.09 -6.44 10.66
CA ILE A 100 -2.72 -6.32 9.25
C ILE A 100 -1.74 -7.46 8.97
N ILE A 101 -2.09 -8.31 8.01
CA ILE A 101 -1.34 -9.51 7.68
C ILE A 101 -0.72 -9.33 6.29
N ALA A 102 0.59 -9.54 6.20
CA ALA A 102 1.28 -9.58 4.91
C ALA A 102 1.24 -11.01 4.34
N ALA A 103 0.59 -11.18 3.21
CA ALA A 103 0.54 -12.45 2.50
C ALA A 103 1.60 -12.43 1.40
N VAL A 104 2.79 -12.88 1.76
CA VAL A 104 3.98 -12.82 0.91
C VAL A 104 4.04 -13.99 -0.07
#